data_3f020c4fe7eedef01e8bf84ae4a14b1e
#
_entry.id   3f020c4fe7eedef01e8bf84ae4a14b1e
#
_cell.length_a   1.000
_cell.length_b   1.000
_cell.length_c   1.000
_cell.angle_alpha   90.00
_cell.angle_beta   90.00
_cell.angle_gamma   90.00
#
_symmetry.space_group_name_H-M   'P 1'
#
loop_
_entity.id
_entity.type
_entity.pdbx_description
1 polymer ?
#
loop_
_entity_poly.entity_id
_entity_poly.type
_entity_poly.pdbx_seq_one_letter_code
_entity_poly.pdbx_strand_id
1 'polypeptide(L)'
;MAAKPYSGIWPVAPTPFNDDGSLDLEGMRRVLDCMVDQGVDGVCILANFSEQFLLSDDERATLTRLCLEHMAGRVPIIVTASHFATAVVQARAREAAAMGAAMLMLMPPYHGAGLRADEDATFEHFAAAGAAGGIPIMVQDAPLSGVQMSVALLARLAREIEQVKLFKIETPQAAAKIRALLVAGGDAIEGPFDGEEAITLMADMDAGATGSMTSATLPDLIRPAIAAHLAGDRATARAIYKDVLPLINFENRQCGWRASKVVMQEGGVIKSDHVRHPTRPLHADTRRELLELAQAANPLALRWGR
;
A
#
# COMPACT_ATOMS: atom_id res chain seq x y z
N MET A 1 19.22 18.15 -3.75
CA MET A 1 17.77 18.37 -3.58
C MET A 1 17.43 18.18 -2.11
N ALA A 2 16.52 18.98 -1.53
CA ALA A 2 16.03 18.70 -0.17
C ALA A 2 15.38 17.32 -0.15
N ALA A 3 15.54 16.60 0.96
CA ALA A 3 14.88 15.30 1.12
C ALA A 3 13.36 15.50 1.02
N LYS A 4 12.67 14.69 0.20
CA LYS A 4 11.22 14.71 0.14
C LYS A 4 10.67 14.20 1.47
N PRO A 5 9.61 14.83 2.03
CA PRO A 5 9.08 14.48 3.37
C PRO A 5 8.56 13.04 3.43
N TYR A 6 8.15 12.48 2.29
CA TYR A 6 7.67 11.11 2.19
C TYR A 6 8.61 10.30 1.29
N SER A 7 9.26 9.31 1.85
CA SER A 7 10.21 8.44 1.16
C SER A 7 10.32 7.08 1.85
N GLY A 8 10.98 6.13 1.21
CA GLY A 8 11.26 4.82 1.78
C GLY A 8 10.20 3.77 1.48
N ILE A 9 9.99 2.84 2.41
CA ILE A 9 9.10 1.70 2.22
C ILE A 9 7.88 1.78 3.14
N TRP A 10 6.69 1.77 2.53
CA TRP A 10 5.41 1.91 3.21
C TRP A 10 4.47 0.75 2.84
N PRO A 11 4.72 -0.47 3.34
CA PRO A 11 3.98 -1.65 2.91
C PRO A 11 2.52 -1.65 3.39
N VAL A 12 1.71 -2.47 2.71
CA VAL A 12 0.32 -2.71 3.06
C VAL A 12 0.23 -3.87 4.04
N ALA A 13 -0.32 -3.62 5.23
CA ALA A 13 -0.58 -4.64 6.23
C ALA A 13 -1.73 -5.56 5.79
N PRO A 14 -1.58 -6.90 5.79
CA PRO A 14 -2.70 -7.80 5.60
C PRO A 14 -3.63 -7.77 6.81
N THR A 15 -4.92 -8.05 6.61
CA THR A 15 -5.88 -8.23 7.71
C THR A 15 -5.94 -9.71 8.09
N PRO A 16 -5.44 -10.12 9.27
CA PRO A 16 -5.54 -11.50 9.71
C PRO A 16 -6.96 -11.83 10.17
N PHE A 17 -7.40 -13.03 9.84
CA PHE A 17 -8.67 -13.59 10.28
C PHE A 17 -8.45 -14.90 11.04
N ASN A 18 -9.36 -15.22 11.95
CA ASN A 18 -9.51 -16.55 12.52
C ASN A 18 -10.09 -17.50 11.46
N ASP A 19 -10.04 -18.81 11.71
CA ASP A 19 -10.55 -19.83 10.77
C ASP A 19 -12.07 -19.74 10.55
N ASP A 20 -12.80 -19.12 11.46
CA ASP A 20 -14.22 -18.82 11.33
C ASP A 20 -14.52 -17.54 10.53
N GLY A 21 -13.49 -16.85 10.07
CA GLY A 21 -13.58 -15.61 9.33
C GLY A 21 -13.75 -14.35 10.20
N SER A 22 -13.78 -14.45 11.52
CA SER A 22 -13.76 -13.29 12.40
C SER A 22 -12.37 -12.59 12.38
N LEU A 23 -12.30 -11.32 12.79
CA LEU A 23 -11.03 -10.60 12.88
C LEU A 23 -10.12 -11.24 13.95
N ASP A 24 -8.85 -11.50 13.60
CA ASP A 24 -7.81 -11.82 14.58
C ASP A 24 -7.10 -10.53 15.02
N LEU A 25 -7.68 -9.86 16.03
CA LEU A 25 -7.17 -8.58 16.53
C LEU A 25 -5.78 -8.70 17.16
N GLU A 26 -5.45 -9.83 17.77
CA GLU A 26 -4.12 -10.07 18.31
C GLU A 26 -3.11 -10.34 17.19
N GLY A 27 -3.51 -11.12 16.18
CA GLY A 27 -2.74 -11.30 14.96
C GLY A 27 -2.44 -9.97 14.27
N MET A 28 -3.40 -9.03 14.25
CA MET A 28 -3.18 -7.70 13.68
C MET A 28 -2.10 -6.90 14.42
N ARG A 29 -2.07 -6.95 15.76
CA ARG A 29 -0.98 -6.33 16.54
C ARG A 29 0.38 -6.92 16.19
N ARG A 30 0.45 -8.25 16.09
CA ARG A 30 1.69 -8.98 15.73
C ARG A 30 2.14 -8.66 14.30
N VAL A 31 1.22 -8.51 13.35
CA VAL A 31 1.52 -8.04 11.98
C VAL A 31 2.21 -6.68 12.04
N LEU A 32 1.64 -5.72 12.78
CA LEU A 32 2.21 -4.38 12.92
C LEU A 32 3.59 -4.39 13.59
N ASP A 33 3.77 -5.18 14.65
CA ASP A 33 5.06 -5.31 15.33
C ASP A 33 6.13 -5.93 14.40
N CYS A 34 5.77 -6.98 13.66
CA CYS A 34 6.65 -7.56 12.65
C CYS A 34 7.06 -6.52 11.58
N MET A 35 6.12 -5.71 11.10
CA MET A 35 6.42 -4.66 10.12
C MET A 35 7.34 -3.58 10.70
N VAL A 36 7.16 -3.19 11.96
CA VAL A 36 8.10 -2.27 12.63
C VAL A 36 9.50 -2.87 12.70
N ASP A 37 9.61 -4.15 13.06
CA ASP A 37 10.90 -4.86 13.14
C ASP A 37 11.53 -5.07 11.74
N GLN A 38 10.73 -5.09 10.67
CA GLN A 38 11.20 -5.05 9.29
C GLN A 38 11.80 -3.67 8.91
N GLY A 39 11.68 -2.67 9.77
CA GLY A 39 12.24 -1.34 9.57
C GLY A 39 11.45 -0.47 8.58
N VAL A 40 10.14 -0.63 8.50
CA VAL A 40 9.30 0.15 7.59
C VAL A 40 9.28 1.64 7.95
N ASP A 41 9.14 2.51 6.94
CA ASP A 41 9.10 3.96 7.13
C ASP A 41 7.65 4.46 7.38
N GLY A 42 6.66 3.61 7.13
CA GLY A 42 5.24 3.79 7.43
C GLY A 42 4.46 2.52 7.13
N VAL A 43 3.18 2.47 7.48
CA VAL A 43 2.30 1.33 7.25
C VAL A 43 1.00 1.78 6.63
N CYS A 44 0.51 1.08 5.61
CA CYS A 44 -0.82 1.29 5.05
C CYS A 44 -1.76 0.17 5.53
N ILE A 45 -2.94 0.54 6.01
CA ILE A 45 -3.99 -0.39 6.42
C ILE A 45 -5.25 -0.22 5.57
N LEU A 46 -6.11 -1.24 5.57
CA LEU A 46 -7.41 -1.24 4.91
C LEU A 46 -7.34 -0.97 3.40
N ALA A 47 -6.23 -1.36 2.76
CA ALA A 47 -6.02 -1.27 1.33
C ALA A 47 -6.43 -2.57 0.61
N ASN A 48 -6.15 -2.67 -0.70
CA ASN A 48 -6.48 -3.87 -1.49
C ASN A 48 -5.82 -5.12 -0.91
N PHE A 49 -4.54 -5.05 -0.55
CA PHE A 49 -3.81 -6.15 0.09
C PHE A 49 -4.23 -6.40 1.55
N SER A 50 -5.06 -5.52 2.14
CA SER A 50 -5.73 -5.75 3.43
C SER A 50 -7.13 -6.34 3.28
N GLU A 51 -7.53 -6.77 2.08
CA GLU A 51 -8.88 -7.30 1.79
C GLU A 51 -10.01 -6.29 2.09
N GLN A 52 -9.79 -4.98 1.81
CA GLN A 52 -10.70 -3.90 2.19
C GLN A 52 -12.16 -4.09 1.77
N PHE A 53 -12.40 -4.77 0.65
CA PHE A 53 -13.73 -5.01 0.10
C PHE A 53 -14.51 -6.12 0.83
N LEU A 54 -13.84 -6.86 1.71
CA LEU A 54 -14.39 -7.96 2.50
C LEU A 54 -14.63 -7.56 3.97
N LEU A 55 -14.47 -6.28 4.28
CA LEU A 55 -14.63 -5.72 5.63
C LEU A 55 -15.89 -4.87 5.70
N SER A 56 -16.70 -5.06 6.74
CA SER A 56 -17.78 -4.13 7.08
C SER A 56 -17.21 -2.78 7.57
N ASP A 57 -18.04 -1.73 7.59
CA ASP A 57 -17.60 -0.44 8.12
C ASP A 57 -17.26 -0.51 9.63
N ASP A 58 -17.97 -1.31 10.42
CA ASP A 58 -17.66 -1.54 11.84
C ASP A 58 -16.31 -2.24 12.03
N GLU A 59 -15.99 -3.22 11.19
CA GLU A 59 -14.68 -3.86 11.22
C GLU A 59 -13.56 -2.92 10.81
N ARG A 60 -13.80 -2.06 9.81
CA ARG A 60 -12.86 -1.01 9.40
C ARG A 60 -12.58 -0.04 10.53
N ALA A 61 -13.61 0.47 11.21
CA ALA A 61 -13.48 1.34 12.38
C ALA A 61 -12.70 0.68 13.52
N THR A 62 -13.00 -0.60 13.79
CA THR A 62 -12.32 -1.40 14.81
C THR A 62 -10.84 -1.57 14.50
N LEU A 63 -10.49 -1.93 13.26
CA LEU A 63 -9.10 -2.07 12.81
C LEU A 63 -8.36 -0.73 12.80
N THR A 64 -9.01 0.35 12.34
CA THR A 64 -8.39 1.69 12.35
C THR A 64 -7.98 2.08 13.76
N ARG A 65 -8.90 1.98 14.72
CA ARG A 65 -8.62 2.30 16.12
C ARG A 65 -7.52 1.42 16.69
N LEU A 66 -7.64 0.10 16.57
CA LEU A 66 -6.65 -0.85 17.06
C LEU A 66 -5.26 -0.57 16.51
N CYS A 67 -5.14 -0.34 15.19
CA CYS A 67 -3.85 -0.13 14.56
C CYS A 67 -3.20 1.19 15.02
N LEU A 68 -3.97 2.28 15.07
CA LEU A 68 -3.46 3.58 15.50
C LEU A 68 -3.07 3.57 16.99
N GLU A 69 -3.89 2.99 17.86
CA GLU A 69 -3.59 2.84 19.28
C GLU A 69 -2.37 1.95 19.52
N HIS A 70 -2.29 0.81 18.83
CA HIS A 70 -1.17 -0.12 18.98
C HIS A 70 0.16 0.46 18.47
N MET A 71 0.10 1.14 17.33
CA MET A 71 1.29 1.79 16.77
C MET A 71 1.78 2.96 17.62
N ALA A 72 0.88 3.71 18.22
CA ALA A 72 1.20 4.82 19.16
C ALA A 72 2.32 5.75 18.64
N GLY A 73 2.34 6.03 17.33
CA GLY A 73 3.31 6.91 16.69
C GLY A 73 4.69 6.27 16.41
N ARG A 74 4.89 4.96 16.60
CA ARG A 74 6.16 4.28 16.26
C ARG A 74 6.56 4.49 14.79
N VAL A 75 5.58 4.37 13.88
CA VAL A 75 5.67 4.81 12.48
C VAL A 75 4.32 5.38 12.05
N PRO A 76 4.27 6.27 11.03
CA PRO A 76 3.01 6.81 10.53
C PRO A 76 2.13 5.74 9.89
N ILE A 77 0.82 5.87 10.06
CA ILE A 77 -0.18 4.99 9.43
C ILE A 77 -0.98 5.74 8.37
N ILE A 78 -1.04 5.15 7.17
CA ILE A 78 -1.97 5.51 6.11
C ILE A 78 -3.23 4.66 6.30
N VAL A 79 -4.40 5.31 6.33
CA VAL A 79 -5.71 4.64 6.35
C VAL A 79 -6.36 4.76 4.99
N THR A 80 -6.66 3.63 4.34
CA THR A 80 -7.39 3.64 3.08
C THR A 80 -8.88 3.89 3.35
N ALA A 81 -9.44 4.93 2.72
CA ALA A 81 -10.84 5.34 2.89
C ALA A 81 -11.68 5.20 1.61
N SER A 82 -11.16 4.51 0.58
CA SER A 82 -11.79 4.39 -0.73
C SER A 82 -13.22 3.85 -0.67
N HIS A 83 -14.12 4.51 -1.38
CA HIS A 83 -15.50 4.09 -1.64
C HIS A 83 -16.02 4.83 -2.86
N PHE A 84 -17.03 4.29 -3.54
CA PHE A 84 -17.65 4.97 -4.68
C PHE A 84 -18.40 6.24 -4.27
N ALA A 85 -19.17 6.19 -3.19
CA ALA A 85 -19.95 7.33 -2.72
C ALA A 85 -19.05 8.31 -1.96
N THR A 86 -19.02 9.56 -2.40
CA THR A 86 -18.26 10.65 -1.77
C THR A 86 -18.64 10.86 -0.31
N ALA A 87 -19.92 10.77 0.02
CA ALA A 87 -20.39 10.92 1.41
C ALA A 87 -19.79 9.87 2.37
N VAL A 88 -19.60 8.63 1.90
CA VAL A 88 -18.95 7.56 2.68
C VAL A 88 -17.45 7.86 2.85
N VAL A 89 -16.77 8.31 1.77
CA VAL A 89 -15.35 8.70 1.86
C VAL A 89 -15.17 9.86 2.84
N GLN A 90 -16.04 10.86 2.82
CA GLN A 90 -15.99 11.96 3.78
C GLN A 90 -16.17 11.50 5.23
N ALA A 91 -17.08 10.54 5.49
CA ALA A 91 -17.26 9.98 6.82
C ALA A 91 -16.01 9.23 7.29
N ARG A 92 -15.48 8.34 6.46
CA ARG A 92 -14.24 7.59 6.74
C ARG A 92 -13.02 8.52 6.92
N ALA A 93 -12.93 9.60 6.13
CA ALA A 93 -11.87 10.59 6.23
C ALA A 93 -11.88 11.32 7.57
N ARG A 94 -13.06 11.81 8.01
CA ARG A 94 -13.23 12.42 9.33
C ARG A 94 -12.89 11.48 10.46
N GLU A 95 -13.35 10.25 10.37
CA GLU A 95 -13.11 9.23 11.39
C GLU A 95 -11.62 8.88 11.51
N ALA A 96 -10.96 8.61 10.40
CA ALA A 96 -9.53 8.29 10.38
C ALA A 96 -8.68 9.47 10.90
N ALA A 97 -8.99 10.70 10.50
CA ALA A 97 -8.31 11.89 10.98
C ALA A 97 -8.53 12.09 12.49
N ALA A 98 -9.76 11.93 12.98
CA ALA A 98 -10.08 12.05 14.40
C ALA A 98 -9.38 10.99 15.27
N MET A 99 -9.10 9.80 14.71
CA MET A 99 -8.35 8.74 15.37
C MET A 99 -6.82 8.93 15.28
N GLY A 100 -6.31 9.92 14.54
CA GLY A 100 -4.88 10.23 14.45
C GLY A 100 -4.15 9.56 13.28
N ALA A 101 -4.84 9.20 12.20
CA ALA A 101 -4.19 8.74 10.97
C ALA A 101 -3.24 9.83 10.45
N ALA A 102 -2.06 9.43 9.99
CA ALA A 102 -1.08 10.35 9.41
C ALA A 102 -1.47 10.80 7.99
N MET A 103 -2.22 9.95 7.28
CA MET A 103 -2.58 10.16 5.87
C MET A 103 -3.77 9.28 5.49
N LEU A 104 -4.53 9.72 4.50
CA LEU A 104 -5.53 8.91 3.81
C LEU A 104 -4.94 8.35 2.51
N MET A 105 -5.38 7.17 2.08
CA MET A 105 -5.19 6.69 0.71
C MET A 105 -6.54 6.51 0.05
N LEU A 106 -6.67 7.01 -1.19
CA LEU A 106 -7.92 6.98 -1.95
C LEU A 106 -7.66 6.55 -3.40
N MET A 107 -8.46 5.61 -3.89
CA MET A 107 -8.66 5.38 -5.31
C MET A 107 -9.71 6.38 -5.85
N PRO A 108 -9.75 6.64 -7.18
CA PRO A 108 -10.85 7.38 -7.78
C PRO A 108 -12.17 6.64 -7.52
N PRO A 109 -13.32 7.34 -7.55
CA PRO A 109 -14.61 6.68 -7.37
C PRO A 109 -14.87 5.69 -8.51
N TYR A 110 -15.13 4.43 -8.15
CA TYR A 110 -15.38 3.35 -9.11
C TYR A 110 -16.40 2.36 -8.56
N HIS A 111 -17.25 1.83 -9.45
CA HIS A 111 -18.21 0.78 -9.12
C HIS A 111 -18.56 -0.03 -10.36
N GLY A 112 -17.77 -1.06 -10.65
CA GLY A 112 -17.93 -1.87 -11.84
C GLY A 112 -17.75 -1.09 -13.16
N ALA A 113 -18.07 -1.73 -14.27
CA ALA A 113 -17.83 -1.15 -15.60
C ALA A 113 -18.83 -0.04 -16.01
N GLY A 114 -20.01 -0.04 -15.41
CA GLY A 114 -21.12 0.82 -15.82
C GLY A 114 -21.26 2.14 -15.05
N LEU A 115 -20.61 2.28 -13.90
CA LEU A 115 -20.68 3.48 -13.05
C LEU A 115 -19.28 4.08 -12.92
N ARG A 116 -19.02 5.14 -13.67
CA ARG A 116 -17.74 5.86 -13.68
C ARG A 116 -18.00 7.33 -13.45
N ALA A 117 -17.15 7.95 -12.64
CA ALA A 117 -17.05 9.41 -12.57
C ALA A 117 -16.17 9.91 -13.72
N ASP A 118 -16.50 11.07 -14.26
CA ASP A 118 -15.60 11.82 -15.13
C ASP A 118 -14.46 12.47 -14.33
N GLU A 119 -13.56 13.17 -14.99
CA GLU A 119 -12.40 13.79 -14.33
C GLU A 119 -12.81 14.91 -13.37
N ASP A 120 -13.84 15.69 -13.67
CA ASP A 120 -14.31 16.76 -12.78
C ASP A 120 -14.98 16.18 -11.53
N ALA A 121 -15.87 15.19 -11.68
CA ALA A 121 -16.47 14.49 -10.55
C ALA A 121 -15.41 13.75 -9.70
N THR A 122 -14.36 13.22 -10.34
CA THR A 122 -13.21 12.63 -9.63
C THR A 122 -12.46 13.70 -8.84
N PHE A 123 -12.20 14.86 -9.43
CA PHE A 123 -11.57 15.97 -8.73
C PHE A 123 -12.40 16.41 -7.51
N GLU A 124 -13.72 16.61 -7.68
CA GLU A 124 -14.63 16.98 -6.60
C GLU A 124 -14.65 15.95 -5.46
N HIS A 125 -14.56 14.67 -5.82
CA HIS A 125 -14.48 13.56 -4.85
C HIS A 125 -13.24 13.67 -3.95
N PHE A 126 -12.06 13.90 -4.53
CA PHE A 126 -10.82 14.09 -3.77
C PHE A 126 -10.84 15.40 -2.96
N ALA A 127 -11.36 16.48 -3.51
CA ALA A 127 -11.50 17.75 -2.81
C ALA A 127 -12.42 17.63 -1.58
N ALA A 128 -13.56 16.94 -1.73
CA ALA A 128 -14.49 16.68 -0.64
C ALA A 128 -13.86 15.79 0.46
N ALA A 129 -13.06 14.80 0.08
CA ALA A 129 -12.33 13.96 1.03
C ALA A 129 -11.26 14.77 1.79
N GLY A 130 -10.50 15.60 1.10
CA GLY A 130 -9.49 16.49 1.67
C GLY A 130 -10.09 17.48 2.67
N ALA A 131 -11.15 18.15 2.29
CA ALA A 131 -11.88 19.07 3.15
C ALA A 131 -12.48 18.38 4.40
N ALA A 132 -12.91 17.13 4.26
CA ALA A 132 -13.51 16.38 5.37
C ALA A 132 -12.46 15.87 6.38
N GLY A 133 -11.33 15.36 5.90
CA GLY A 133 -10.28 14.79 6.75
C GLY A 133 -9.26 15.82 7.24
N GLY A 134 -8.93 16.82 6.45
CA GLY A 134 -7.93 17.83 6.77
C GLY A 134 -6.47 17.31 6.90
N ILE A 135 -6.24 16.04 6.55
CA ILE A 135 -4.92 15.39 6.60
C ILE A 135 -4.43 15.05 5.20
N PRO A 136 -3.13 14.80 4.99
CA PRO A 136 -2.58 14.45 3.69
C PRO A 136 -3.29 13.30 3.02
N ILE A 137 -3.35 13.32 1.67
CA ILE A 137 -3.94 12.27 0.84
C ILE A 137 -2.88 11.72 -0.11
N MET A 138 -2.78 10.39 -0.15
CA MET A 138 -2.13 9.65 -1.21
C MET A 138 -3.18 9.22 -2.24
N VAL A 139 -3.02 9.64 -3.48
CA VAL A 139 -3.86 9.18 -4.60
C VAL A 139 -3.37 7.83 -5.06
N GLN A 140 -4.23 6.82 -5.03
CA GLN A 140 -3.92 5.49 -5.55
C GLN A 140 -4.42 5.37 -7.00
N ASP A 141 -3.49 5.39 -7.94
CA ASP A 141 -3.75 5.23 -9.38
C ASP A 141 -3.60 3.76 -9.76
N ALA A 142 -4.60 2.97 -9.41
CA ALA A 142 -4.59 1.51 -9.52
C ALA A 142 -5.47 1.01 -10.67
N PRO A 143 -4.98 0.10 -11.53
CA PRO A 143 -5.78 -0.55 -12.57
C PRO A 143 -7.00 -1.29 -12.02
N LEU A 144 -6.92 -1.76 -10.79
CA LEU A 144 -8.00 -2.45 -10.10
C LEU A 144 -9.28 -1.61 -10.00
N SER A 145 -9.17 -0.28 -9.97
CA SER A 145 -10.32 0.61 -9.99
C SER A 145 -11.09 0.58 -11.31
N GLY A 146 -10.44 0.15 -12.40
CA GLY A 146 -10.99 0.28 -13.75
C GLY A 146 -11.09 1.72 -14.26
N VAL A 147 -10.59 2.69 -13.48
CA VAL A 147 -10.53 4.11 -13.82
C VAL A 147 -9.08 4.47 -14.11
N GLN A 148 -8.81 5.04 -15.27
CA GLN A 148 -7.49 5.57 -15.61
C GLN A 148 -7.50 7.07 -15.40
N MET A 149 -6.69 7.53 -14.46
CA MET A 149 -6.50 8.97 -14.25
C MET A 149 -5.42 9.50 -15.18
N SER A 150 -5.73 10.59 -15.88
CA SER A 150 -4.75 11.26 -16.74
C SER A 150 -3.66 11.96 -15.90
N VAL A 151 -2.47 12.15 -16.48
CA VAL A 151 -1.42 12.94 -15.84
C VAL A 151 -1.89 14.37 -15.56
N ALA A 152 -2.73 14.93 -16.44
CA ALA A 152 -3.31 16.26 -16.25
C ALA A 152 -4.20 16.33 -15.01
N LEU A 153 -5.08 15.32 -14.82
CA LEU A 153 -5.91 15.22 -13.61
C LEU A 153 -5.06 15.04 -12.35
N LEU A 154 -4.08 14.13 -12.36
CA LEU A 154 -3.21 13.92 -11.20
C LEU A 154 -2.44 15.18 -10.81
N ALA A 155 -1.91 15.92 -11.78
CA ALA A 155 -1.25 17.19 -11.54
C ALA A 155 -2.21 18.29 -11.05
N ARG A 156 -3.45 18.32 -11.55
CA ARG A 156 -4.51 19.21 -11.07
C ARG A 156 -4.87 18.92 -9.61
N LEU A 157 -5.05 17.65 -9.26
CA LEU A 157 -5.30 17.21 -7.89
C LEU A 157 -4.21 17.73 -6.92
N ALA A 158 -2.93 17.57 -7.29
CA ALA A 158 -1.83 18.02 -6.45
C ALA A 158 -1.75 19.53 -6.28
N ARG A 159 -2.08 20.29 -7.35
CA ARG A 159 -1.95 21.77 -7.32
C ARG A 159 -3.11 22.47 -6.64
N GLU A 160 -4.33 21.92 -6.79
CA GLU A 160 -5.56 22.61 -6.39
C GLU A 160 -6.15 22.07 -5.09
N ILE A 161 -5.72 20.87 -4.62
CA ILE A 161 -6.17 20.28 -3.34
C ILE A 161 -4.99 20.23 -2.39
N GLU A 162 -4.99 21.08 -1.38
CA GLU A 162 -3.90 21.23 -0.41
C GLU A 162 -3.49 19.89 0.24
N GLN A 163 -4.44 18.99 0.49
CA GLN A 163 -4.20 17.71 1.14
C GLN A 163 -3.59 16.66 0.20
N VAL A 164 -3.73 16.80 -1.12
CA VAL A 164 -3.14 15.83 -2.08
C VAL A 164 -1.65 16.05 -2.19
N LYS A 165 -0.85 15.07 -1.74
CA LYS A 165 0.61 15.16 -1.63
C LYS A 165 1.34 14.03 -2.35
N LEU A 166 0.82 12.82 -2.25
CA LEU A 166 1.49 11.61 -2.71
C LEU A 166 0.65 10.87 -3.75
N PHE A 167 1.36 10.06 -4.53
CA PHE A 167 0.76 9.27 -5.61
C PHE A 167 1.33 7.86 -5.60
N LYS A 168 0.49 6.87 -5.39
CA LYS A 168 0.83 5.46 -5.57
C LYS A 168 0.48 5.08 -7.01
N ILE A 169 1.51 4.91 -7.86
CA ILE A 169 1.34 4.65 -9.30
C ILE A 169 1.48 3.15 -9.56
N GLU A 170 0.35 2.51 -9.90
CA GLU A 170 0.25 1.06 -10.15
C GLU A 170 -0.04 0.73 -11.64
N THR A 171 -0.05 1.73 -12.50
CA THR A 171 -0.41 1.53 -13.91
C THR A 171 0.74 0.88 -14.69
N PRO A 172 0.44 0.12 -15.77
CA PRO A 172 1.48 -0.32 -16.68
C PRO A 172 2.37 0.84 -17.15
N GLN A 173 3.68 0.62 -17.25
CA GLN A 173 4.67 1.67 -17.57
C GLN A 173 4.72 2.79 -16.50
N ALA A 174 4.59 2.44 -15.22
CA ALA A 174 4.58 3.36 -14.09
C ALA A 174 5.73 4.40 -14.16
N ALA A 175 6.95 3.99 -14.50
CA ALA A 175 8.10 4.88 -14.65
C ALA A 175 7.87 6.02 -15.65
N ALA A 176 7.20 5.77 -16.79
CA ALA A 176 6.87 6.81 -17.76
C ALA A 176 5.84 7.81 -17.18
N LYS A 177 4.83 7.29 -16.48
CA LYS A 177 3.79 8.10 -15.84
C LYS A 177 4.35 8.94 -14.68
N ILE A 178 5.24 8.37 -13.87
CA ILE A 178 5.96 9.07 -12.80
C ILE A 178 6.74 10.27 -13.35
N ARG A 179 7.55 10.07 -14.41
CA ARG A 179 8.27 11.19 -15.05
C ARG A 179 7.34 12.28 -15.56
N ALA A 180 6.27 11.88 -16.25
CA ALA A 180 5.29 12.84 -16.78
C ALA A 180 4.56 13.60 -15.66
N LEU A 181 4.23 12.92 -14.56
CA LEU A 181 3.59 13.52 -13.40
C LEU A 181 4.51 14.55 -12.72
N LEU A 182 5.79 14.22 -12.53
CA LEU A 182 6.78 15.15 -11.94
C LEU A 182 6.98 16.38 -12.81
N VAL A 183 7.01 16.22 -14.14
CA VAL A 183 7.08 17.38 -15.07
C VAL A 183 5.81 18.22 -14.98
N ALA A 184 4.64 17.59 -14.97
CA ALA A 184 3.37 18.29 -14.98
C ALA A 184 3.02 18.93 -13.62
N GLY A 185 3.32 18.27 -12.48
CA GLY A 185 2.96 18.72 -11.14
C GLY A 185 4.03 19.56 -10.45
N GLY A 186 5.31 19.41 -10.84
CA GLY A 186 6.42 20.14 -10.24
C GLY A 186 6.53 19.94 -8.74
N ASP A 187 6.71 21.02 -8.00
CA ASP A 187 6.88 21.00 -6.54
C ASP A 187 5.62 20.57 -5.77
N ALA A 188 4.45 20.59 -6.41
CA ALA A 188 3.23 20.08 -5.79
C ALA A 188 3.24 18.56 -5.58
N ILE A 189 4.13 17.82 -6.26
CA ILE A 189 4.29 16.37 -6.09
C ILE A 189 5.35 16.13 -5.00
N GLU A 190 4.90 15.77 -3.80
CA GLU A 190 5.80 15.51 -2.67
C GLU A 190 6.38 14.09 -2.66
N GLY A 191 5.76 13.17 -3.36
CA GLY A 191 6.26 11.83 -3.58
C GLY A 191 5.39 11.04 -4.55
N PRO A 192 5.92 10.64 -5.72
CA PRO A 192 5.38 9.48 -6.42
C PRO A 192 6.04 8.22 -5.85
N PHE A 193 5.23 7.24 -5.50
CA PHE A 193 5.70 5.93 -5.07
C PHE A 193 5.49 4.89 -6.17
N ASP A 194 6.44 3.97 -6.31
CA ASP A 194 6.17 2.69 -6.95
C ASP A 194 5.02 2.00 -6.22
N GLY A 195 3.98 1.64 -6.93
CA GLY A 195 2.75 1.11 -6.37
C GLY A 195 2.49 -0.34 -6.73
N GLU A 196 3.24 -0.92 -7.68
CA GLU A 196 3.06 -2.30 -8.14
C GLU A 196 3.98 -3.26 -7.35
N GLU A 197 3.98 -3.11 -6.00
CA GLU A 197 4.69 -3.97 -5.06
C GLU A 197 6.16 -4.22 -5.42
N ALA A 198 6.84 -3.22 -5.96
CA ALA A 198 8.25 -3.25 -6.37
C ALA A 198 8.56 -4.12 -7.61
N ILE A 199 7.58 -4.54 -8.42
CA ILE A 199 7.86 -5.33 -9.64
C ILE A 199 8.81 -4.61 -10.60
N THR A 200 8.69 -3.27 -10.74
CA THR A 200 9.52 -2.44 -11.61
C THR A 200 10.33 -1.40 -10.83
N LEU A 201 10.60 -1.65 -9.55
CA LEU A 201 11.19 -0.72 -8.59
C LEU A 201 12.35 0.11 -9.16
N MET A 202 13.33 -0.53 -9.81
CA MET A 202 14.50 0.19 -10.31
C MET A 202 14.16 1.21 -11.40
N ALA A 203 13.21 0.89 -12.28
CA ALA A 203 12.75 1.81 -13.32
C ALA A 203 11.97 2.99 -12.72
N ASP A 204 11.17 2.73 -11.71
CA ASP A 204 10.33 3.71 -11.04
C ASP A 204 11.17 4.66 -10.16
N MET A 205 12.16 4.13 -9.45
CA MET A 205 13.15 4.94 -8.73
C MET A 205 14.00 5.80 -9.68
N ASP A 206 14.45 5.25 -10.81
CA ASP A 206 15.16 6.01 -11.87
C ASP A 206 14.25 7.08 -12.51
N ALA A 207 12.94 6.92 -12.45
CA ALA A 207 11.95 7.91 -12.90
C ALA A 207 11.67 9.01 -11.88
N GLY A 208 12.17 8.88 -10.65
CA GLY A 208 12.01 9.85 -9.57
C GLY A 208 11.01 9.44 -8.49
N ALA A 209 10.62 8.15 -8.42
CA ALA A 209 9.90 7.66 -7.26
C ALA A 209 10.72 7.88 -5.99
N THR A 210 10.07 8.27 -4.90
CA THR A 210 10.71 8.53 -3.61
C THR A 210 10.62 7.34 -2.66
N GLY A 211 9.84 6.34 -3.01
CA GLY A 211 9.63 5.13 -2.21
C GLY A 211 8.77 4.11 -2.93
N SER A 212 8.41 3.07 -2.21
CA SER A 212 7.56 1.98 -2.70
C SER A 212 6.53 1.56 -1.66
N MET A 213 5.35 1.17 -2.14
CA MET A 213 4.34 0.49 -1.34
C MET A 213 4.29 -0.98 -1.75
N THR A 214 4.83 -1.83 -0.89
CA THR A 214 4.91 -3.28 -1.12
C THR A 214 3.87 -4.04 -0.30
N SER A 215 3.83 -5.36 -0.48
CA SER A 215 3.24 -6.26 0.51
C SER A 215 4.05 -6.26 1.82
N ALA A 216 3.49 -6.84 2.88
CA ALA A 216 4.19 -7.00 4.16
C ALA A 216 5.12 -8.23 4.20
N THR A 217 5.31 -8.94 3.07
CA THR A 217 6.15 -10.14 3.01
C THR A 217 7.62 -9.83 3.17
N LEU A 218 8.11 -8.78 2.48
CA LEU A 218 9.55 -8.57 2.29
C LEU A 218 10.05 -7.11 2.37
N PRO A 219 9.46 -6.25 3.20
CA PRO A 219 9.93 -4.86 3.32
C PRO A 219 11.39 -4.75 3.75
N ASP A 220 11.83 -5.61 4.67
CA ASP A 220 13.22 -5.68 5.18
C ASP A 220 14.25 -5.99 4.08
N LEU A 221 13.85 -6.73 3.04
CA LEU A 221 14.71 -7.07 1.90
C LEU A 221 14.74 -5.98 0.83
N ILE A 222 13.64 -5.22 0.65
CA ILE A 222 13.53 -4.16 -0.37
C ILE A 222 14.06 -2.82 0.16
N ARG A 223 13.85 -2.50 1.43
CA ARG A 223 14.25 -1.23 2.04
C ARG A 223 15.71 -0.86 1.78
N PRO A 224 16.69 -1.79 1.91
CA PRO A 224 18.08 -1.48 1.61
C PRO A 224 18.32 -1.08 0.14
N ALA A 225 17.57 -1.65 -0.82
CA ALA A 225 17.66 -1.25 -2.22
C ALA A 225 17.16 0.18 -2.44
N ILE A 226 16.02 0.55 -1.83
CA ILE A 226 15.46 1.90 -1.89
C ILE A 226 16.46 2.89 -1.25
N ALA A 227 16.99 2.58 -0.06
CA ALA A 227 17.93 3.43 0.64
C ALA A 227 19.21 3.66 -0.17
N ALA A 228 19.78 2.61 -0.75
CA ALA A 228 20.97 2.71 -1.61
C ALA A 228 20.70 3.58 -2.85
N HIS A 229 19.53 3.40 -3.51
CA HIS A 229 19.17 4.23 -4.67
C HIS A 229 19.03 5.71 -4.30
N LEU A 230 18.32 6.01 -3.21
CA LEU A 230 18.14 7.39 -2.74
C LEU A 230 19.46 8.04 -2.31
N ALA A 231 20.43 7.25 -1.85
CA ALA A 231 21.80 7.69 -1.57
C ALA A 231 22.68 7.85 -2.84
N GLY A 232 22.15 7.54 -4.04
CA GLY A 232 22.87 7.62 -5.30
C GLY A 232 23.67 6.34 -5.66
N ASP A 233 23.65 5.31 -4.81
CA ASP A 233 24.31 4.02 -5.09
C ASP A 233 23.35 3.06 -5.82
N ARG A 234 23.14 3.38 -7.09
CA ARG A 234 22.29 2.60 -7.97
C ARG A 234 22.81 1.16 -8.21
N ALA A 235 24.13 0.97 -8.15
CA ALA A 235 24.74 -0.34 -8.38
C ALA A 235 24.37 -1.31 -7.23
N THR A 236 24.54 -0.89 -6.00
CA THR A 236 24.14 -1.65 -4.81
C THR A 236 22.63 -1.87 -4.79
N ALA A 237 21.81 -0.83 -5.06
CA ALA A 237 20.36 -0.97 -5.15
C ALA A 237 19.94 -2.07 -6.12
N ARG A 238 20.54 -2.08 -7.33
CA ARG A 238 20.26 -3.08 -8.36
C ARG A 238 20.70 -4.49 -7.96
N ALA A 239 21.84 -4.63 -7.30
CA ALA A 239 22.33 -5.91 -6.83
C ALA A 239 21.36 -6.54 -5.81
N ILE A 240 20.93 -5.77 -4.80
CA ILE A 240 19.99 -6.21 -3.80
C ILE A 240 18.64 -6.58 -4.45
N TYR A 241 18.09 -5.69 -5.28
CA TYR A 241 16.79 -5.89 -5.93
C TYR A 241 16.75 -7.16 -6.80
N LYS A 242 17.84 -7.45 -7.53
CA LYS A 242 17.94 -8.64 -8.38
C LYS A 242 17.69 -9.94 -7.62
N ASP A 243 18.15 -10.03 -6.38
CA ASP A 243 18.07 -11.26 -5.58
C ASP A 243 16.66 -11.51 -5.02
N VAL A 244 15.86 -10.45 -4.85
CA VAL A 244 14.50 -10.56 -4.33
C VAL A 244 13.42 -10.54 -5.40
N LEU A 245 13.74 -10.14 -6.63
CA LEU A 245 12.80 -10.02 -7.74
C LEU A 245 12.01 -11.29 -8.06
N PRO A 246 12.57 -12.51 -8.01
CA PRO A 246 11.80 -13.74 -8.25
C PRO A 246 10.64 -13.88 -7.28
N LEU A 247 10.84 -13.62 -5.97
CA LEU A 247 9.78 -13.66 -4.96
C LEU A 247 8.75 -12.56 -5.19
N ILE A 248 9.17 -11.32 -5.44
CA ILE A 248 8.27 -10.20 -5.76
C ILE A 248 7.37 -10.55 -6.94
N ASN A 249 7.95 -11.07 -8.02
CA ASN A 249 7.21 -11.41 -9.23
C ASN A 249 6.21 -12.54 -8.98
N PHE A 250 6.63 -13.61 -8.30
CA PHE A 250 5.75 -14.75 -7.99
C PHE A 250 4.61 -14.34 -7.07
N GLU A 251 4.91 -13.58 -6.02
CA GLU A 251 3.90 -13.02 -5.12
C GLU A 251 2.82 -12.26 -5.90
N ASN A 252 3.22 -11.33 -6.74
CA ASN A 252 2.28 -10.50 -7.48
C ASN A 252 1.48 -11.25 -8.53
N ARG A 253 2.14 -12.10 -9.31
CA ARG A 253 1.55 -12.72 -10.49
C ARG A 253 0.79 -14.01 -10.18
N GLN A 254 1.09 -14.70 -9.06
CA GLN A 254 0.49 -15.99 -8.72
C GLN A 254 -0.32 -15.97 -7.41
N CYS A 255 0.06 -15.14 -6.45
CA CYS A 255 -0.51 -15.17 -5.12
C CYS A 255 -1.43 -13.98 -4.81
N GLY A 256 -1.06 -12.77 -5.24
CA GLY A 256 -1.70 -11.53 -4.85
C GLY A 256 -1.62 -11.32 -3.33
N TRP A 257 -2.62 -10.66 -2.75
CA TRP A 257 -2.66 -10.32 -1.31
C TRP A 257 -2.58 -11.51 -0.35
N ARG A 258 -2.80 -12.76 -0.83
CA ARG A 258 -2.71 -13.98 -0.01
C ARG A 258 -1.28 -14.33 0.41
N ALA A 259 -0.28 -13.88 -0.35
CA ALA A 259 1.12 -14.23 -0.11
C ALA A 259 1.59 -13.83 1.28
N SER A 260 1.34 -12.59 1.70
CA SER A 260 1.75 -12.10 3.02
C SER A 260 1.18 -12.94 4.15
N LYS A 261 -0.10 -13.33 4.07
CA LYS A 261 -0.72 -14.18 5.10
C LYS A 261 -0.06 -15.55 5.18
N VAL A 262 0.21 -16.18 4.03
CA VAL A 262 0.88 -17.49 3.98
C VAL A 262 2.28 -17.41 4.59
N VAL A 263 3.08 -16.42 4.20
CA VAL A 263 4.45 -16.27 4.72
C VAL A 263 4.44 -15.92 6.21
N MET A 264 3.54 -15.04 6.65
CA MET A 264 3.40 -14.64 8.04
C MET A 264 2.86 -15.77 8.94
N GLN A 265 1.94 -16.60 8.43
CA GLN A 265 1.48 -17.79 9.14
C GLN A 265 2.62 -18.80 9.29
N GLU A 266 3.33 -19.07 8.21
CA GLU A 266 4.50 -19.95 8.25
C GLU A 266 5.58 -19.44 9.20
N GLY A 267 5.80 -18.12 9.26
CA GLY A 267 6.75 -17.48 10.17
C GLY A 267 6.26 -17.27 11.59
N GLY A 268 5.04 -17.72 11.94
CA GLY A 268 4.46 -17.61 13.27
C GLY A 268 4.04 -16.19 13.66
N VAL A 269 3.91 -15.27 12.70
CA VAL A 269 3.39 -13.91 12.95
C VAL A 269 1.90 -13.96 13.23
N ILE A 270 1.14 -14.67 12.40
CA ILE A 270 -0.31 -14.90 12.55
C ILE A 270 -0.62 -16.38 12.67
N LYS A 271 -1.79 -16.72 13.20
CA LYS A 271 -2.21 -18.11 13.45
C LYS A 271 -2.73 -18.80 12.20
N SER A 272 -3.38 -18.05 11.31
CA SER A 272 -4.08 -18.58 10.15
C SER A 272 -3.86 -17.71 8.93
N ASP A 273 -3.67 -18.33 7.75
CA ASP A 273 -3.65 -17.66 6.45
C ASP A 273 -5.05 -17.52 5.83
N HIS A 274 -6.10 -17.70 6.66
CA HIS A 274 -7.49 -17.63 6.22
C HIS A 274 -7.78 -16.36 5.42
N VAL A 275 -8.49 -16.54 4.30
CA VAL A 275 -9.02 -15.45 3.46
C VAL A 275 -10.54 -15.56 3.42
N ARG A 276 -11.24 -14.43 3.43
CA ARG A 276 -12.72 -14.44 3.39
C ARG A 276 -13.24 -14.72 1.99
N HIS A 277 -14.36 -15.43 1.95
CA HIS A 277 -15.13 -15.63 0.71
C HIS A 277 -15.55 -14.25 0.13
N PRO A 278 -15.52 -14.03 -1.19
CA PRO A 278 -15.33 -15.03 -2.27
C PRO A 278 -13.87 -15.36 -2.62
N THR A 279 -12.89 -14.78 -1.92
CA THR A 279 -11.48 -15.16 -2.10
C THR A 279 -11.26 -16.61 -1.66
N ARG A 280 -10.42 -17.33 -2.38
CA ARG A 280 -10.06 -18.73 -2.06
C ARG A 280 -8.60 -18.79 -1.62
N PRO A 281 -8.22 -19.74 -0.74
CA PRO A 281 -6.84 -20.03 -0.42
C PRO A 281 -6.00 -20.30 -1.67
N LEU A 282 -4.69 -20.16 -1.56
CA LEU A 282 -3.77 -20.57 -2.63
C LEU A 282 -3.88 -22.07 -2.88
N HIS A 283 -3.72 -22.47 -4.15
CA HIS A 283 -3.52 -23.88 -4.48
C HIS A 283 -2.25 -24.41 -3.78
N ALA A 284 -2.24 -25.68 -3.38
CA ALA A 284 -1.14 -26.27 -2.64
C ALA A 284 0.24 -26.10 -3.34
N ASP A 285 0.26 -26.27 -4.66
CA ASP A 285 1.50 -26.11 -5.43
C ASP A 285 1.97 -24.64 -5.46
N THR A 286 1.04 -23.69 -5.60
CA THR A 286 1.37 -22.26 -5.54
C THR A 286 1.89 -21.85 -4.15
N ARG A 287 1.26 -22.40 -3.09
CA ARG A 287 1.72 -22.17 -1.71
C ARG A 287 3.11 -22.74 -1.48
N ARG A 288 3.39 -23.94 -1.98
CA ARG A 288 4.70 -24.58 -1.88
C ARG A 288 5.78 -23.72 -2.55
N GLU A 289 5.59 -23.35 -3.81
CA GLU A 289 6.55 -22.53 -4.56
C GLU A 289 6.78 -21.16 -3.90
N LEU A 290 5.71 -20.52 -3.39
CA LEU A 290 5.84 -19.27 -2.62
C LEU A 290 6.76 -19.45 -1.41
N LEU A 291 6.60 -20.53 -0.66
CA LEU A 291 7.40 -20.79 0.54
C LEU A 291 8.85 -21.18 0.19
N GLU A 292 9.08 -21.90 -0.91
CA GLU A 292 10.44 -22.21 -1.39
C GLU A 292 11.17 -20.91 -1.78
N LEU A 293 10.52 -20.00 -2.52
CA LEU A 293 11.09 -18.70 -2.86
C LEU A 293 11.31 -17.81 -1.62
N ALA A 294 10.35 -17.82 -0.68
CA ALA A 294 10.48 -17.09 0.57
C ALA A 294 11.62 -17.66 1.45
N GLN A 295 11.79 -18.97 1.52
CA GLN A 295 12.91 -19.60 2.22
C GLN A 295 14.26 -19.22 1.61
N ALA A 296 14.36 -19.17 0.29
CA ALA A 296 15.58 -18.74 -0.40
C ALA A 296 15.93 -17.27 -0.14
N ALA A 297 14.92 -16.39 -0.12
CA ALA A 297 15.08 -14.96 0.16
C ALA A 297 15.21 -14.63 1.65
N ASN A 298 14.62 -15.45 2.53
CA ASN A 298 14.66 -15.36 3.99
C ASN A 298 14.16 -14.02 4.59
N PRO A 299 12.94 -13.53 4.23
CA PRO A 299 12.40 -12.32 4.81
C PRO A 299 12.12 -12.49 6.31
N LEU A 300 12.13 -11.38 7.05
CA LEU A 300 11.85 -11.39 8.49
C LEU A 300 10.47 -12.00 8.80
N ALA A 301 9.45 -11.71 7.99
CA ALA A 301 8.11 -12.24 8.15
C ALA A 301 8.04 -13.78 8.23
N LEU A 302 8.99 -14.50 7.58
CA LEU A 302 9.04 -15.97 7.58
C LEU A 302 9.59 -16.58 8.88
N ARG A 303 10.23 -15.78 9.75
CA ARG A 303 10.95 -16.26 10.95
C ARG A 303 10.69 -15.47 12.23
N TRP A 304 9.93 -14.40 12.15
CA TRP A 304 9.76 -13.42 13.24
C TRP A 304 9.13 -14.02 14.51
N GLY A 305 8.19 -14.93 14.38
CA GLY A 305 7.49 -15.55 15.51
C GLY A 305 8.00 -16.94 15.91
N ARG A 306 9.14 -17.38 15.34
CA ARG A 306 9.76 -18.69 15.62
C ARG A 306 10.87 -18.59 16.64
#